data_d52be77cc698ea7406424c9fee5ede7c
#
_entry.id   d52be77cc698ea7406424c9fee5ede7c
#
_cell.length_a   1.000
_cell.length_b   1.000
_cell.length_c   1.000
_cell.angle_alpha   90.00
_cell.angle_beta   90.00
_cell.angle_gamma   90.00
#
_symmetry.space_group_name_H-M   'P 1'
#
loop_
_entity.id
_entity.type
_entity.pdbx_description
1 polymer ?
#
loop_
_entity_poly.entity_id
_entity_poly.type
_entity_poly.pdbx_seq_one_letter_code
_entity_poly.pdbx_strand_id
1 'polypeptide(L)'
;MDKRALLLKSGLTVRELLRLKNNYVYVKSDDFKFNTPTKKAESFADYVFIVTRLCWEATYLPVFMSFFFAIYAYYDSDNVIASIKIFIIIFSIATFCFFKVKCDSYNIRVITILKLIRFRFIVFFN
;
A
#
# COMPACT_ATOMS: atom_id res chain seq x y z
N MET A 1 -4.76 -2.48 22.48
CA MET A 1 -4.44 -1.05 22.30
C MET A 1 -5.50 -0.41 21.41
N ASP A 2 -5.95 0.79 21.80
CA ASP A 2 -6.98 1.49 21.04
C ASP A 2 -6.46 1.89 19.65
N LYS A 3 -7.31 1.78 18.62
CA LYS A 3 -6.98 2.13 17.23
C LYS A 3 -6.53 3.58 17.11
N ARG A 4 -7.16 4.49 17.85
CA ARG A 4 -6.78 5.92 17.85
C ARG A 4 -5.36 6.13 18.38
N ALA A 5 -5.00 5.45 19.46
CA ALA A 5 -3.66 5.54 20.03
C ALA A 5 -2.60 5.02 19.05
N LEU A 6 -2.89 3.93 18.35
CA LEU A 6 -2.00 3.40 17.32
C LEU A 6 -1.87 4.37 16.14
N LEU A 7 -2.98 4.99 15.74
CA LEU A 7 -2.98 5.97 14.65
C LEU A 7 -2.11 7.19 14.98
N LEU A 8 -2.09 7.64 16.21
CA LEU A 8 -1.23 8.74 16.65
C LEU A 8 0.25 8.38 16.56
N LYS A 9 0.59 7.11 16.70
CA LYS A 9 1.98 6.62 16.56
C LYS A 9 2.42 6.39 15.12
N SER A 10 1.51 6.55 14.15
CA SER A 10 1.79 6.26 12.75
C SER A 10 2.79 7.23 12.11
N GLY A 11 2.99 8.42 12.70
CA GLY A 11 3.86 9.44 12.14
C GLY A 11 3.25 10.22 10.98
N LEU A 12 1.95 10.08 10.73
CA LEU A 12 1.26 10.81 9.68
C LEU A 12 1.08 12.28 10.09
N THR A 13 1.30 13.18 9.12
CA THR A 13 1.07 14.60 9.35
C THR A 13 -0.43 14.92 9.29
N VAL A 14 -0.79 16.11 9.80
CA VAL A 14 -2.18 16.59 9.77
C VAL A 14 -2.71 16.66 8.35
N ARG A 15 -1.88 17.08 7.38
CA ARG A 15 -2.27 17.12 5.96
C ARG A 15 -2.60 15.72 5.42
N GLU A 16 -1.77 14.75 5.75
CA GLU A 16 -1.98 13.37 5.31
C GLU A 16 -3.27 12.79 5.90
N LEU A 17 -3.51 13.05 7.20
CA LEU A 17 -4.73 12.62 7.87
C LEU A 17 -5.96 13.30 7.28
N LEU A 18 -5.88 14.59 6.95
CA LEU A 18 -6.99 15.31 6.32
C LEU A 18 -7.31 14.76 4.94
N ARG A 19 -6.31 14.43 4.14
CA ARG A 19 -6.53 13.81 2.83
C ARG A 19 -7.22 12.46 2.95
N LEU A 20 -6.78 11.64 3.88
CA LEU A 20 -7.41 10.35 4.15
C LEU A 20 -8.86 10.53 4.63
N LYS A 21 -9.10 11.51 5.49
CA LYS A 21 -10.44 11.81 5.98
C LYS A 21 -11.37 12.29 4.86
N ASN A 22 -10.87 13.14 3.96
CA ASN A 22 -11.64 13.60 2.81
C ASN A 22 -12.03 12.42 1.91
N ASN A 23 -11.11 11.51 1.66
CA ASN A 23 -11.41 10.32 0.87
C ASN A 23 -12.39 9.39 1.59
N TYR A 24 -12.27 9.27 2.91
CA TYR A 24 -13.21 8.51 3.73
C TYR A 24 -14.64 9.05 3.61
N VAL A 25 -14.80 10.37 3.72
CA VAL A 25 -16.10 11.03 3.58
C VAL A 25 -16.66 10.79 2.18
N TYR A 26 -15.83 10.89 1.14
CA TYR A 26 -16.25 10.62 -0.24
C TYR A 26 -16.71 9.18 -0.41
N VAL A 27 -15.97 8.21 0.10
CA VAL A 27 -16.32 6.78 -0.02
C VAL A 27 -17.62 6.46 0.70
N LYS A 28 -17.90 7.16 1.80
CA LYS A 28 -19.16 6.99 2.54
C LYS A 28 -20.33 7.75 1.94
N SER A 29 -20.08 8.65 0.98
CA SER A 29 -21.15 9.40 0.33
C SER A 29 -21.96 8.52 -0.64
N ASP A 30 -23.19 8.94 -0.93
CA ASP A 30 -24.08 8.24 -1.87
C ASP A 30 -23.56 8.31 -3.31
N ASP A 31 -22.67 9.26 -3.61
CA ASP A 31 -22.08 9.41 -4.95
C ASP A 31 -21.06 8.32 -5.27
N PHE A 32 -20.54 7.63 -4.26
CA PHE A 32 -19.56 6.55 -4.46
C PHE A 32 -20.30 5.24 -4.75
N LYS A 33 -20.21 4.79 -6.00
CA LYS A 33 -20.95 3.62 -6.49
C LYS A 33 -20.15 2.31 -6.42
N PHE A 34 -18.84 2.37 -6.16
CA PHE A 34 -17.99 1.18 -6.15
C PHE A 34 -18.11 0.44 -4.82
N ASN A 35 -18.20 -0.89 -4.92
CA ASN A 35 -18.25 -1.74 -3.72
C ASN A 35 -16.83 -2.17 -3.34
N THR A 36 -16.11 -1.29 -2.67
CA THR A 36 -14.74 -1.55 -2.20
C THR A 36 -14.72 -1.92 -0.72
N PRO A 37 -13.67 -2.63 -0.24
CA PRO A 37 -13.55 -2.92 1.19
C PRO A 37 -13.54 -1.69 2.08
N THR A 38 -13.06 -0.55 1.57
CA THR A 38 -13.01 0.70 2.33
C THR A 38 -14.39 1.25 2.66
N LYS A 39 -15.40 0.94 1.84
CA LYS A 39 -16.79 1.37 2.08
C LYS A 39 -17.38 0.74 3.33
N LYS A 40 -16.85 -0.39 3.79
CA LYS A 40 -17.31 -1.10 4.98
C LYS A 40 -16.76 -0.53 6.28
N ALA A 41 -15.85 0.45 6.23
CA ALA A 41 -15.28 1.07 7.42
C ALA A 41 -16.36 1.78 8.23
N GLU A 42 -16.42 1.50 9.52
CA GLU A 42 -17.41 2.10 10.44
C GLU A 42 -16.95 3.45 10.98
N SER A 43 -15.64 3.67 11.06
CA SER A 43 -15.04 4.91 11.56
C SER A 43 -13.82 5.28 10.75
N PHE A 44 -13.34 6.53 10.93
CA PHE A 44 -12.12 6.98 10.25
C PHE A 44 -10.91 6.11 10.62
N ALA A 45 -10.79 5.72 11.88
CA ALA A 45 -9.70 4.84 12.30
C ALA A 45 -9.77 3.49 11.60
N ASP A 46 -10.94 2.89 11.48
CA ASP A 46 -11.14 1.65 10.73
C ASP A 46 -10.78 1.83 9.26
N TYR A 47 -11.16 2.96 8.66
CA TYR A 47 -10.82 3.27 7.28
C TYR A 47 -9.29 3.29 7.08
N VAL A 48 -8.55 3.95 7.98
CA VAL A 48 -7.09 4.01 7.89
C VAL A 48 -6.48 2.62 8.03
N PHE A 49 -7.00 1.78 8.92
CA PHE A 49 -6.53 0.39 9.06
C PHE A 49 -6.78 -0.42 7.80
N ILE A 50 -7.96 -0.28 7.17
CA ILE A 50 -8.29 -0.97 5.93
C ILE A 50 -7.36 -0.52 4.80
N VAL A 51 -7.15 0.79 4.63
CA VAL A 51 -6.23 1.33 3.62
C VAL A 51 -4.81 0.82 3.85
N THR A 52 -4.36 0.80 5.10
CA THR A 52 -3.04 0.28 5.47
C THR A 52 -2.89 -1.19 5.05
N ARG A 53 -3.89 -2.01 5.32
CA ARG A 53 -3.90 -3.42 4.93
C ARG A 53 -3.86 -3.58 3.41
N LEU A 54 -4.65 -2.80 2.68
CA LEU A 54 -4.70 -2.87 1.22
C LEU A 54 -3.37 -2.43 0.59
N CYS A 55 -2.73 -1.40 1.13
CA CYS A 55 -1.41 -0.97 0.67
C CYS A 55 -0.35 -2.04 0.93
N TRP A 56 -0.41 -2.70 2.09
CA TRP A 56 0.49 -3.81 2.42
C TRP A 56 0.30 -4.99 1.46
N GLU A 57 -0.95 -5.38 1.20
CA GLU A 57 -1.26 -6.47 0.28
C GLU A 57 -0.81 -6.16 -1.15
N ALA A 58 -0.88 -4.90 -1.55
CA ALA A 58 -0.44 -4.48 -2.87
C ALA A 58 1.06 -4.67 -3.10
N THR A 59 1.88 -4.81 -2.05
CA THR A 59 3.31 -5.06 -2.19
C THR A 59 3.61 -6.51 -2.58
N TYR A 60 2.69 -7.45 -2.34
CA TYR A 60 2.90 -8.86 -2.66
C TYR A 60 2.97 -9.11 -4.16
N LEU A 61 2.11 -8.47 -4.96
CA LEU A 61 2.09 -8.65 -6.42
C LEU A 61 3.44 -8.30 -7.07
N PRO A 62 4.04 -7.14 -6.80
CA PRO A 62 5.37 -6.83 -7.35
C PRO A 62 6.43 -7.85 -6.97
N VAL A 63 6.39 -8.35 -5.72
CA VAL A 63 7.36 -9.34 -5.26
C VAL A 63 7.22 -10.65 -6.03
N PHE A 64 5.99 -11.16 -6.17
CA PHE A 64 5.76 -12.41 -6.91
C PHE A 64 6.13 -12.29 -8.38
N MET A 65 5.74 -11.18 -9.03
CA MET A 65 6.11 -10.93 -10.42
C MET A 65 7.62 -10.88 -10.61
N SER A 66 8.32 -10.21 -9.70
CA SER A 66 9.78 -10.08 -9.77
C SER A 66 10.47 -11.43 -9.63
N PHE A 67 10.01 -12.27 -8.70
CA PHE A 67 10.53 -13.62 -8.55
C PHE A 67 10.31 -14.46 -9.80
N PHE A 68 9.12 -14.38 -10.39
CA PHE A 68 8.77 -15.13 -11.58
C PHE A 68 9.70 -14.79 -12.75
N PHE A 69 9.90 -13.50 -13.01
CA PHE A 69 10.79 -13.04 -14.06
C PHE A 69 12.25 -13.34 -13.77
N ALA A 70 12.67 -13.29 -12.52
CA ALA A 70 14.05 -13.63 -12.12
C ALA A 70 14.33 -15.11 -12.37
N ILE A 71 13.39 -15.99 -12.05
CA ILE A 71 13.52 -17.42 -12.29
C ILE A 71 13.62 -17.69 -13.81
N TYR A 72 12.77 -17.04 -14.59
CA TYR A 72 12.81 -17.16 -16.05
C TYR A 72 14.17 -16.72 -16.61
N ALA A 73 14.69 -15.59 -16.14
CA ALA A 73 15.99 -15.08 -16.57
C ALA A 73 17.14 -16.03 -16.20
N TYR A 74 17.05 -16.65 -15.05
CA TYR A 74 18.04 -17.64 -14.61
C TYR A 74 18.03 -18.86 -15.54
N TYR A 75 16.88 -19.38 -15.90
CA TYR A 75 16.76 -20.52 -16.82
C TYR A 75 17.28 -20.19 -18.22
N ASP A 76 17.07 -18.95 -18.67
CA ASP A 76 17.47 -18.52 -20.01
C ASP A 76 18.97 -18.28 -20.13
N SER A 77 19.59 -17.68 -19.11
CA SER A 77 20.99 -17.22 -19.16
C SER A 77 21.97 -18.01 -18.29
N ASP A 78 21.48 -18.83 -17.36
CA ASP A 78 22.28 -19.55 -16.35
C ASP A 78 23.18 -18.62 -15.52
N ASN A 79 22.81 -17.34 -15.43
CA ASN A 79 23.63 -16.33 -14.74
C ASN A 79 22.85 -15.74 -13.57
N VAL A 80 23.32 -15.99 -12.35
CA VAL A 80 22.70 -15.51 -11.11
C VAL A 80 22.73 -13.98 -11.05
N ILE A 81 23.82 -13.35 -11.49
CA ILE A 81 23.97 -11.89 -11.45
C ILE A 81 22.93 -11.22 -12.36
N ALA A 82 22.73 -11.76 -13.57
CA ALA A 82 21.70 -11.25 -14.49
C ALA A 82 20.30 -11.41 -13.90
N SER A 83 20.05 -12.53 -13.23
CA SER A 83 18.77 -12.80 -12.57
C SER A 83 18.49 -11.78 -11.48
N ILE A 84 19.47 -11.47 -10.63
CA ILE A 84 19.37 -10.48 -9.55
C ILE A 84 19.11 -9.09 -10.13
N LYS A 85 19.80 -8.70 -11.19
CA LYS A 85 19.60 -7.40 -11.84
C LYS A 85 18.18 -7.26 -12.37
N ILE A 86 17.67 -8.30 -13.04
CA ILE A 86 16.29 -8.29 -13.56
C ILE A 86 15.28 -8.22 -12.42
N PHE A 87 15.52 -8.96 -11.33
CA PHE A 87 14.64 -8.90 -10.15
C PHE A 87 14.54 -7.46 -9.62
N ILE A 88 15.68 -6.79 -9.42
CA ILE A 88 15.72 -5.43 -8.89
C ILE A 88 14.99 -4.47 -9.81
N ILE A 89 15.24 -4.54 -11.12
CA ILE A 89 14.63 -3.63 -12.11
C ILE A 89 13.12 -3.82 -12.14
N ILE A 90 12.64 -5.05 -12.26
CA ILE A 90 11.19 -5.33 -12.34
C ILE A 90 10.51 -5.00 -11.03
N PHE A 91 11.12 -5.33 -9.90
CA PHE A 91 10.57 -5.00 -8.58
C PHE A 91 10.40 -3.49 -8.42
N SER A 92 11.41 -2.70 -8.79
CA SER A 92 11.35 -1.25 -8.68
C SER A 92 10.24 -0.65 -9.55
N ILE A 93 10.16 -1.06 -10.82
CA ILE A 93 9.15 -0.56 -11.76
C ILE A 93 7.76 -0.96 -11.30
N ALA A 94 7.55 -2.22 -10.97
CA ALA A 94 6.24 -2.73 -10.56
C ALA A 94 5.78 -2.07 -9.26
N THR A 95 6.65 -1.93 -8.26
CA THR A 95 6.34 -1.28 -6.99
C THR A 95 5.94 0.16 -7.21
N PHE A 96 6.68 0.90 -8.04
CA PHE A 96 6.35 2.28 -8.35
C PHE A 96 4.99 2.40 -9.02
N CYS A 97 4.69 1.54 -10.00
CA CYS A 97 3.41 1.55 -10.71
C CYS A 97 2.25 1.25 -9.76
N PHE A 98 2.37 0.23 -8.92
CA PHE A 98 1.32 -0.13 -7.97
C PHE A 98 1.10 0.96 -6.92
N PHE A 99 2.17 1.57 -6.42
CA PHE A 99 2.04 2.67 -5.46
C PHE A 99 1.36 3.88 -6.09
N LYS A 100 1.68 4.19 -7.35
CA LYS A 100 1.03 5.30 -8.05
C LYS A 100 -0.47 5.06 -8.21
N VAL A 101 -0.87 3.84 -8.58
CA VAL A 101 -2.29 3.47 -8.68
C VAL A 101 -2.98 3.65 -7.33
N LYS A 102 -2.37 3.22 -6.24
CA LYS A 102 -2.93 3.38 -4.90
C LYS A 102 -3.01 4.85 -4.48
N CYS A 103 -1.99 5.66 -4.83
CA CYS A 103 -2.03 7.10 -4.59
C CYS A 103 -3.22 7.75 -5.27
N ASP A 104 -3.48 7.41 -6.53
CA ASP A 104 -4.60 7.96 -7.27
C ASP A 104 -5.94 7.48 -6.70
N SER A 105 -6.02 6.20 -6.29
CA SER A 105 -7.25 5.63 -5.73
C SER A 105 -7.63 6.25 -4.39
N TYR A 106 -6.65 6.54 -3.53
CA TYR A 106 -6.89 7.05 -2.18
C TYR A 106 -6.61 8.54 -2.03
N ASN A 107 -6.19 9.21 -3.13
CA ASN A 107 -5.84 10.64 -3.12
C ASN A 107 -4.77 10.97 -2.08
N ILE A 108 -3.71 10.16 -2.03
CA ILE A 108 -2.59 10.31 -1.10
C ILE A 108 -1.26 10.32 -1.86
N ARG A 109 -0.20 10.74 -1.19
CA ARG A 109 1.15 10.77 -1.77
C ARG A 109 1.88 9.44 -1.54
N VAL A 110 2.91 9.17 -2.35
CA VAL A 110 3.75 7.97 -2.19
C VAL A 110 4.36 7.91 -0.79
N ILE A 111 4.79 9.05 -0.26
CA ILE A 111 5.34 9.13 1.10
C ILE A 111 4.31 8.65 2.13
N THR A 112 3.04 8.99 1.94
CA THR A 112 1.95 8.54 2.81
C THR A 112 1.80 7.02 2.77
N ILE A 113 1.91 6.42 1.58
CA ILE A 113 1.86 4.96 1.45
C ILE A 113 3.01 4.30 2.20
N LEU A 114 4.22 4.84 2.09
CA LEU A 114 5.37 4.31 2.83
C LEU A 114 5.17 4.39 4.33
N LYS A 115 4.60 5.49 4.82
CA LYS A 115 4.26 5.63 6.23
C LYS A 115 3.17 4.65 6.68
N LEU A 116 2.19 4.38 5.83
CA LEU A 116 1.14 3.39 6.11
C LEU A 116 1.72 1.98 6.18
N ILE A 117 2.64 1.64 5.30
CA ILE A 117 3.33 0.34 5.35
C ILE A 117 4.12 0.21 6.65
N ARG A 118 4.84 1.26 7.05
CA ARG A 118 5.53 1.29 8.34
C ARG A 118 4.56 1.13 9.50
N PHE A 119 3.41 1.79 9.42
CA PHE A 119 2.35 1.68 10.41
C PHE A 119 1.83 0.24 10.52
N ARG A 120 1.70 -0.46 9.40
CA ARG A 120 1.31 -1.88 9.40
C ARG A 120 2.31 -2.74 10.17
N PHE A 121 3.60 -2.49 10.00
CA PHE A 121 4.63 -3.16 10.80
C PHE A 121 4.45 -2.89 12.29
N ILE A 122 4.22 -1.64 12.67
CA ILE A 122 4.02 -1.26 14.07
C ILE A 122 2.81 -2.00 14.66
N VAL A 123 1.71 -2.06 13.92
CA VAL A 123 0.49 -2.76 14.36
C VAL A 123 0.75 -4.26 14.47
N PHE A 124 1.49 -4.83 13.53
CA PHE A 124 1.77 -6.27 13.53
C PHE A 124 2.61 -6.68 14.73
N PHE A 125 3.59 -5.86 15.14
CA PHE A 125 4.46 -6.16 16.28
C PHE A 125 3.90 -5.73 17.64
N ASN A 126 2.81 -5.03 17.66
CA ASN A 126 2.06 -4.70 18.87
C ASN A 126 0.84 -5.61 19.03
#